data_6b68ef46ab019f5441f94e206924c1e5
#
_entry.id   6b68ef46ab019f5441f94e206924c1e5
#
_cell.length_a   1.000
_cell.length_b   1.000
_cell.length_c   1.000
_cell.angle_alpha   90.00
_cell.angle_beta   90.00
_cell.angle_gamma   90.00
#
_symmetry.space_group_name_H-M   'P 1'
#
loop_
_entity.id
_entity.type
_entity.pdbx_description
1 polymer ?
#
loop_
_entity_poly.entity_id
_entity_poly.type
_entity_poly.pdbx_seq_one_letter_code
_entity_poly.pdbx_strand_id
1 'polypeptide(L)'
;DGLFLPMQYLCDYRVEGKPFYSTLRGETEWLARTSFISHHITAGGEFLLNKNYGRGQIFDITKPLHASTARRPRAYKDIPATDILSFYAEDKATMPIGKHQLTVMAGLRTTQMLNIPASYAIHGKLFTDTRVNVQWDFPSFLGFKSFVSGGFGMMTKMPTVLDLYPDYVYKDITEMNYWDVRPAYKRIHIRTYKLNQVNPDLRPARNKKWEIRLGIDKGAHHFSVTYFHEDMKDGFRSTTTMRPFIYKRYDTSVINPATLTGPPSLASLPVVTDTLLDGYGRTENGSRITKQGIEFQYSSPRIPVIQTRITVNGAWFRTLYENSIPLFRSAPNVVVGTVAIADRYAGYYMSTDKYDKQIFTSNFIFDSYVDKLGLILSATAECFWMSNTKRPATSSVPMGYMDITGTVHPYVEADQSDPYLRWLVLTGTAGQDMDYRERSYMLVNFKATKRFGQHLSLSFFADRVFYVAPDYEVNGFIVRRTFSPYFGMEIGLKI
;
A
#
# COMPACT_ATOMS: atom_id res chain seq x y z
N ASP A 1 23.23 -5.19 30.17
CA ASP A 1 24.21 -5.96 29.43
C ASP A 1 23.53 -6.79 28.34
N GLY A 2 24.19 -6.93 27.19
CA GLY A 2 23.75 -7.78 26.09
C GLY A 2 24.37 -9.20 26.16
N LEU A 3 24.00 -10.03 25.20
CA LEU A 3 24.50 -11.39 25.07
C LEU A 3 25.28 -11.56 23.76
N PHE A 4 26.30 -12.38 23.78
CA PHE A 4 26.93 -12.91 22.56
C PHE A 4 26.00 -13.97 21.96
N LEU A 5 25.36 -13.66 20.84
CA LEU A 5 24.56 -14.63 20.15
C LEU A 5 25.43 -15.69 19.46
N PRO A 6 25.07 -16.97 19.55
CA PRO A 6 25.69 -18.01 18.72
C PRO A 6 25.43 -17.71 17.22
N MET A 7 26.27 -18.23 16.33
CA MET A 7 26.05 -18.14 14.88
C MET A 7 24.74 -18.79 14.45
N GLN A 8 24.28 -19.80 15.18
CA GLN A 8 23.01 -20.49 14.97
C GLN A 8 22.32 -20.71 16.31
N TYR A 9 21.03 -20.39 16.40
CA TYR A 9 20.18 -20.61 17.56
C TYR A 9 18.74 -20.83 17.16
N LEU A 10 17.97 -21.50 17.99
CA LEU A 10 16.54 -21.64 17.82
C LEU A 10 15.82 -20.42 18.40
N CYS A 11 14.99 -19.80 17.58
CA CYS A 11 14.10 -18.74 18.00
C CYS A 11 12.66 -19.27 18.06
N ASP A 12 12.03 -19.23 19.24
CA ASP A 12 10.59 -19.48 19.38
C ASP A 12 9.84 -18.17 19.19
N TYR A 13 9.26 -17.99 17.99
CA TYR A 13 8.49 -16.81 17.63
C TYR A 13 7.05 -17.19 17.36
N ARG A 14 6.14 -16.56 18.09
CA ARG A 14 4.69 -16.77 17.96
C ARG A 14 3.97 -15.45 17.77
N VAL A 15 2.88 -15.48 17.02
CA VAL A 15 1.96 -14.36 16.87
C VAL A 15 0.56 -14.83 17.26
N GLU A 16 0.06 -14.29 18.35
CA GLU A 16 -1.29 -14.62 18.86
C GLU A 16 -2.22 -13.41 18.65
N GLY A 17 -3.08 -13.51 17.65
CA GLY A 17 -4.13 -12.54 17.38
C GLY A 17 -5.50 -13.04 17.89
N LYS A 18 -6.28 -12.13 18.48
CA LYS A 18 -7.70 -12.35 18.81
C LYS A 18 -8.49 -11.12 18.32
N PRO A 19 -8.65 -10.98 16.98
CA PRO A 19 -9.35 -9.83 16.43
C PRO A 19 -10.84 -9.91 16.75
N PHE A 20 -11.40 -8.77 17.09
CA PHE A 20 -12.83 -8.57 17.28
C PHE A 20 -13.27 -7.41 16.38
N TYR A 21 -14.23 -7.70 15.55
CA TYR A 21 -14.86 -6.73 14.66
C TYR A 21 -16.35 -6.69 14.96
N SER A 22 -16.88 -5.51 15.17
CA SER A 22 -18.32 -5.31 15.32
C SER A 22 -18.78 -4.21 14.38
N THR A 23 -19.87 -4.45 13.68
CA THR A 23 -20.53 -3.49 12.80
C THR A 23 -22.00 -3.40 13.21
N LEU A 24 -22.43 -2.18 13.55
CA LEU A 24 -23.83 -1.86 13.71
C LEU A 24 -24.22 -0.86 12.63
N ARG A 25 -25.18 -1.24 11.79
CA ARG A 25 -25.70 -0.39 10.72
C ARG A 25 -27.22 -0.32 10.80
N GLY A 26 -27.75 0.88 10.76
CA GLY A 26 -29.17 1.17 10.59
C GLY A 26 -29.38 2.01 9.34
N GLU A 27 -30.36 1.63 8.53
CA GLU A 27 -30.68 2.32 7.27
C GLU A 27 -32.19 2.39 7.11
N THR A 28 -32.68 3.46 6.50
CA THR A 28 -34.07 3.65 6.16
C THR A 28 -34.17 4.21 4.75
N GLU A 29 -35.20 3.78 4.04
CA GLU A 29 -35.48 4.18 2.67
C GLU A 29 -36.88 4.78 2.60
N TRP A 30 -37.00 5.88 1.83
CA TRP A 30 -38.28 6.53 1.53
C TRP A 30 -38.44 6.67 0.04
N LEU A 31 -39.61 6.29 -0.46
CA LEU A 31 -40.00 6.49 -1.82
C LEU A 31 -41.02 7.65 -1.83
N ALA A 32 -40.69 8.77 -2.46
CA ALA A 32 -41.55 9.92 -2.62
C ALA A 32 -41.74 10.22 -4.10
N ARG A 33 -42.92 10.67 -4.48
CA ARG A 33 -43.24 11.06 -5.85
C ARG A 33 -43.94 12.40 -5.86
N THR A 34 -43.33 13.36 -6.50
CA THR A 34 -43.97 14.57 -6.92
C THR A 34 -44.57 14.38 -8.32
N SER A 35 -45.27 15.37 -8.92
CA SER A 35 -46.00 15.19 -10.20
C SER A 35 -45.17 14.52 -11.31
N PHE A 36 -43.88 14.76 -11.39
CA PHE A 36 -42.98 14.23 -12.46
C PHE A 36 -41.61 13.71 -11.96
N ILE A 37 -41.27 13.86 -10.69
CA ILE A 37 -40.02 13.38 -10.15
C ILE A 37 -40.31 12.25 -9.15
N SER A 38 -39.59 11.12 -9.31
CA SER A 38 -39.56 10.05 -8.34
C SER A 38 -38.28 10.15 -7.53
N HIS A 39 -38.38 10.21 -6.21
CA HIS A 39 -37.30 10.27 -5.28
C HIS A 39 -37.15 8.93 -4.58
N HIS A 40 -35.92 8.43 -4.49
CA HIS A 40 -35.56 7.31 -3.63
C HIS A 40 -34.49 7.83 -2.66
N ILE A 41 -34.93 8.16 -1.46
CA ILE A 41 -34.10 8.74 -0.41
C ILE A 41 -33.67 7.62 0.52
N THR A 42 -32.36 7.50 0.72
CA THR A 42 -31.74 6.57 1.67
C THR A 42 -31.01 7.38 2.73
N ALA A 43 -31.21 7.08 4.01
CA ALA A 43 -30.41 7.64 5.09
C ALA A 43 -30.08 6.59 6.13
N GLY A 44 -28.89 6.70 6.70
CA GLY A 44 -28.44 5.71 7.68
C GLY A 44 -27.25 6.14 8.50
N GLY A 45 -26.92 5.27 9.46
CA GLY A 45 -25.74 5.39 10.28
C GLY A 45 -25.02 4.06 10.43
N GLU A 46 -23.74 4.11 10.64
CA GLU A 46 -22.88 2.95 10.78
C GLU A 46 -21.86 3.20 11.89
N PHE A 47 -21.74 2.24 12.79
CA PHE A 47 -20.71 2.20 13.81
C PHE A 47 -19.83 0.96 13.58
N LEU A 48 -18.53 1.17 13.47
CA LEU A 48 -17.53 0.12 13.32
C LEU A 48 -16.60 0.13 14.52
N LEU A 49 -16.40 -1.03 15.13
CA LEU A 49 -15.42 -1.24 16.19
C LEU A 49 -14.44 -2.32 15.77
N ASN A 50 -13.15 -2.02 15.90
CA ASN A 50 -12.08 -2.96 15.63
C ASN A 50 -11.10 -2.98 16.82
N LYS A 51 -10.92 -4.15 17.42
CA LYS A 51 -10.01 -4.38 18.54
C LYS A 51 -9.34 -5.73 18.42
N ASN A 52 -8.06 -5.81 18.76
CA ASN A 52 -7.37 -7.08 18.86
C ASN A 52 -7.03 -7.35 20.34
N TYR A 53 -7.56 -8.44 20.90
CA TYR A 53 -7.34 -8.86 22.29
C TYR A 53 -6.19 -9.87 22.43
N GLY A 54 -5.43 -10.11 21.35
CA GLY A 54 -4.34 -11.08 21.33
C GLY A 54 -3.13 -10.67 22.15
N ARG A 55 -2.28 -11.66 22.45
CA ARG A 55 -0.98 -11.46 23.09
C ARG A 55 0.07 -10.86 22.16
N GLY A 56 -0.22 -10.83 20.86
CA GLY A 56 0.64 -10.20 19.85
C GLY A 56 1.89 -11.02 19.53
N GLN A 57 3.00 -10.30 19.34
CA GLN A 57 4.30 -10.91 19.07
C GLN A 57 4.94 -11.37 20.39
N ILE A 58 5.29 -12.65 20.45
CA ILE A 58 5.83 -13.31 21.63
C ILE A 58 7.13 -13.98 21.21
N PHE A 59 8.22 -13.59 21.81
CA PHE A 59 9.53 -14.21 21.62
C PHE A 59 10.47 -13.84 22.77
N ASP A 60 11.52 -14.61 22.94
CA ASP A 60 12.59 -14.31 23.90
C ASP A 60 13.51 -13.24 23.31
N ILE A 61 13.61 -12.07 23.96
CA ILE A 61 14.46 -10.95 23.54
C ILE A 61 15.95 -11.31 23.58
N THR A 62 16.34 -12.34 24.33
CA THR A 62 17.72 -12.84 24.36
C THR A 62 18.04 -13.77 23.19
N LYS A 63 17.02 -14.20 22.45
CA LYS A 63 17.14 -15.00 21.22
C LYS A 63 16.26 -14.39 20.12
N PRO A 64 16.58 -13.17 19.66
CA PRO A 64 15.75 -12.44 18.70
C PRO A 64 15.71 -13.15 17.34
N LEU A 65 14.77 -12.76 16.48
CA LEU A 65 14.64 -13.29 15.12
C LEU A 65 15.95 -13.17 14.31
N HIS A 66 16.71 -12.12 14.54
CA HIS A 66 18.09 -11.93 14.05
C HIS A 66 18.80 -10.88 14.92
N ALA A 67 20.12 -10.86 14.88
CA ALA A 67 20.97 -10.06 15.78
C ALA A 67 20.70 -8.53 15.72
N SER A 68 20.20 -8.03 14.59
CA SER A 68 19.90 -6.60 14.39
C SER A 68 18.42 -6.25 14.60
N THR A 69 17.63 -7.13 15.25
CA THR A 69 16.20 -6.87 15.48
C THR A 69 15.99 -5.71 16.46
N ALA A 70 15.36 -4.63 15.94
CA ALA A 70 14.95 -3.47 16.74
C ALA A 70 13.55 -3.64 17.38
N ARG A 71 12.93 -4.83 17.26
CA ARG A 71 11.60 -5.13 17.78
C ARG A 71 11.67 -5.74 19.17
N ARG A 72 10.61 -5.50 19.95
CA ARG A 72 10.39 -6.14 21.25
C ARG A 72 8.98 -6.76 21.26
N PRO A 73 8.71 -7.75 22.11
CA PRO A 73 7.36 -8.30 22.29
C PRO A 73 6.35 -7.18 22.55
N ARG A 74 5.20 -7.23 21.87
CA ARG A 74 4.11 -6.28 22.06
C ARG A 74 2.77 -6.99 22.06
N ALA A 75 1.99 -6.82 23.13
CA ALA A 75 0.65 -7.36 23.21
C ALA A 75 -0.33 -6.51 22.41
N TYR A 76 -1.11 -7.13 21.51
CA TYR A 76 -2.11 -6.43 20.71
C TYR A 76 -3.27 -5.90 21.55
N LYS A 77 -3.58 -6.55 22.67
CA LYS A 77 -4.59 -6.09 23.64
C LYS A 77 -4.30 -4.68 24.20
N ASP A 78 -3.03 -4.26 24.22
CA ASP A 78 -2.61 -2.96 24.74
C ASP A 78 -2.76 -1.84 23.70
N ILE A 79 -3.03 -2.18 22.43
CA ILE A 79 -3.32 -1.21 21.38
C ILE A 79 -4.79 -0.79 21.50
N PRO A 80 -5.12 0.53 21.55
CA PRO A 80 -6.51 0.99 21.63
C PRO A 80 -7.40 0.45 20.52
N ALA A 81 -8.69 0.34 20.76
CA ALA A 81 -9.66 0.08 19.72
C ALA A 81 -9.74 1.25 18.74
N THR A 82 -10.12 0.98 17.50
CA THR A 82 -10.50 2.01 16.54
C THR A 82 -12.01 1.98 16.35
N ASP A 83 -12.67 3.06 16.75
CA ASP A 83 -14.12 3.22 16.71
C ASP A 83 -14.44 4.28 15.64
N ILE A 84 -15.23 3.91 14.64
CA ILE A 84 -15.60 4.79 13.54
C ILE A 84 -17.11 4.92 13.49
N LEU A 85 -17.60 6.14 13.61
CA LEU A 85 -19.01 6.50 13.43
C LEU A 85 -19.20 7.22 12.12
N SER A 86 -20.19 6.80 11.34
CA SER A 86 -20.55 7.44 10.07
C SER A 86 -22.04 7.64 9.98
N PHE A 87 -22.45 8.77 9.36
CA PHE A 87 -23.82 9.02 8.95
C PHE A 87 -23.84 9.35 7.46
N TYR A 88 -24.88 8.94 6.78
CA TYR A 88 -25.04 9.22 5.35
C TYR A 88 -26.49 9.46 4.98
N ALA A 89 -26.66 10.26 3.93
CA ALA A 89 -27.93 10.45 3.26
C ALA A 89 -27.71 10.60 1.77
N GLU A 90 -28.61 10.04 0.97
CA GLU A 90 -28.57 10.06 -0.49
C GLU A 90 -29.99 10.18 -1.04
N ASP A 91 -30.17 10.98 -2.09
CA ASP A 91 -31.38 11.02 -2.90
C ASP A 91 -31.06 10.64 -4.35
N LYS A 92 -31.78 9.67 -4.87
CA LYS A 92 -31.82 9.32 -6.29
C LYS A 92 -33.11 9.84 -6.88
N ALA A 93 -33.04 10.99 -7.52
CA ALA A 93 -34.17 11.63 -8.24
C ALA A 93 -34.19 11.19 -9.70
N THR A 94 -35.31 10.64 -10.16
CA THR A 94 -35.53 10.23 -11.55
C THR A 94 -36.66 11.03 -12.13
N MET A 95 -36.42 11.70 -13.27
CA MET A 95 -37.42 12.56 -13.94
C MET A 95 -37.47 12.28 -15.45
N PRO A 96 -38.66 12.10 -16.03
CA PRO A 96 -38.84 12.06 -17.46
C PRO A 96 -38.79 13.50 -18.02
N ILE A 97 -38.05 13.70 -19.12
CA ILE A 97 -37.97 14.97 -19.87
C ILE A 97 -38.36 14.67 -21.32
N GLY A 98 -39.65 14.79 -21.62
CA GLY A 98 -40.19 14.35 -22.92
C GLY A 98 -39.98 12.84 -23.12
N LYS A 99 -39.18 12.45 -24.13
CA LYS A 99 -38.81 11.04 -24.39
C LYS A 99 -37.47 10.63 -23.71
N HIS A 100 -36.81 11.53 -23.01
CA HIS A 100 -35.58 11.30 -22.28
C HIS A 100 -35.90 10.98 -20.81
N GLN A 101 -34.90 10.37 -20.12
CA GLN A 101 -34.96 10.24 -18.68
C GLN A 101 -33.67 10.81 -18.08
N LEU A 102 -33.82 11.66 -17.09
CA LEU A 102 -32.71 12.18 -16.29
C LEU A 102 -32.77 11.55 -14.91
N THR A 103 -31.65 10.95 -14.49
CA THR A 103 -31.46 10.44 -13.12
C THR A 103 -30.32 11.23 -12.48
N VAL A 104 -30.58 11.81 -11.32
CA VAL A 104 -29.57 12.49 -10.50
C VAL A 104 -29.51 11.81 -9.15
N MET A 105 -28.33 11.43 -8.74
CA MET A 105 -28.07 10.87 -7.43
C MET A 105 -27.08 11.78 -6.70
N ALA A 106 -27.48 12.31 -5.54
CA ALA A 106 -26.66 13.15 -4.71
C ALA A 106 -26.62 12.62 -3.28
N GLY A 107 -25.44 12.44 -2.74
CA GLY A 107 -25.25 11.86 -1.41
C GLY A 107 -24.14 12.54 -0.64
N LEU A 108 -24.26 12.43 0.68
CA LEU A 108 -23.31 12.93 1.66
C LEU A 108 -23.03 11.84 2.69
N ARG A 109 -21.77 11.63 3.02
CA ARG A 109 -21.36 10.79 4.15
C ARG A 109 -20.45 11.59 5.06
N THR A 110 -20.70 11.52 6.35
CA THR A 110 -19.82 12.07 7.38
C THR A 110 -19.20 10.92 8.17
N THR A 111 -17.94 11.05 8.54
CA THR A 111 -17.20 10.02 9.27
C THR A 111 -16.37 10.65 10.37
N GLN A 112 -16.38 10.06 11.56
CA GLN A 112 -15.58 10.46 12.71
C GLN A 112 -14.95 9.25 13.36
N MET A 113 -13.69 9.37 13.79
CA MET A 113 -13.05 8.42 14.70
C MET A 113 -13.29 8.88 16.15
N LEU A 114 -13.87 8.01 16.97
CA LEU A 114 -14.33 8.39 18.32
C LEU A 114 -13.25 8.19 19.39
N ASN A 115 -12.60 7.03 19.41
CA ASN A 115 -11.65 6.65 20.46
C ASN A 115 -10.22 7.12 20.15
N ILE A 116 -10.06 8.43 19.93
CA ILE A 116 -8.77 9.05 19.58
C ILE A 116 -8.34 10.02 20.69
N PRO A 117 -7.10 9.96 21.20
CA PRO A 117 -6.59 10.90 22.18
C PRO A 117 -6.66 12.36 21.71
N ALA A 118 -6.90 13.29 22.65
CA ALA A 118 -7.03 14.72 22.35
C ALA A 118 -5.78 15.34 21.70
N SER A 119 -4.61 14.71 21.84
CA SER A 119 -3.36 15.14 21.22
C SER A 119 -3.31 14.92 19.71
N TYR A 120 -4.22 14.11 19.14
CA TYR A 120 -4.23 13.84 17.70
C TYR A 120 -4.99 14.90 16.91
N ALA A 121 -4.46 15.29 15.78
CA ALA A 121 -5.07 16.29 14.89
C ALA A 121 -6.47 15.92 14.38
N ILE A 122 -6.81 14.64 14.37
CA ILE A 122 -8.11 14.11 13.95
C ILE A 122 -9.13 13.97 15.09
N HIS A 123 -8.71 14.25 16.33
CA HIS A 123 -9.60 14.15 17.50
C HIS A 123 -10.82 15.06 17.35
N GLY A 124 -12.01 14.51 17.54
CA GLY A 124 -13.28 15.24 17.48
C GLY A 124 -13.66 15.78 16.09
N LYS A 125 -12.86 15.52 15.04
CA LYS A 125 -13.15 16.04 13.70
C LYS A 125 -14.09 15.16 12.91
N LEU A 126 -15.01 15.81 12.22
CA LEU A 126 -15.95 15.21 11.27
C LEU A 126 -15.43 15.40 9.85
N PHE A 127 -15.31 14.30 9.11
CA PHE A 127 -14.87 14.30 7.70
C PHE A 127 -16.05 14.01 6.80
N THR A 128 -16.25 14.88 5.82
CA THR A 128 -17.42 14.83 4.93
C THR A 128 -17.00 14.48 3.53
N ASP A 129 -17.67 13.47 2.97
CA ASP A 129 -17.52 12.98 1.61
C ASP A 129 -18.82 13.21 0.84
N THR A 130 -18.72 13.86 -0.32
CA THR A 130 -19.83 14.15 -1.21
C THR A 130 -19.77 13.24 -2.42
N ARG A 131 -20.94 12.84 -2.96
CA ARG A 131 -21.09 12.09 -4.20
C ARG A 131 -22.23 12.67 -5.02
N VAL A 132 -21.98 12.85 -6.31
CA VAL A 132 -23.01 13.26 -7.26
C VAL A 132 -22.82 12.44 -8.52
N ASN A 133 -23.90 11.81 -8.98
CA ASN A 133 -23.94 11.10 -10.26
C ASN A 133 -25.13 11.62 -11.05
N VAL A 134 -24.94 11.84 -12.35
CA VAL A 134 -25.98 12.26 -13.28
C VAL A 134 -25.99 11.30 -14.45
N GLN A 135 -27.14 10.76 -14.81
CA GLN A 135 -27.32 9.93 -15.99
C GLN A 135 -28.43 10.50 -16.85
N TRP A 136 -28.14 10.62 -18.14
CA TRP A 136 -29.11 11.07 -19.15
C TRP A 136 -29.34 9.93 -20.15
N ASP A 137 -30.52 9.34 -20.10
CA ASP A 137 -30.95 8.31 -21.03
C ASP A 137 -31.62 8.94 -22.24
N PHE A 138 -31.13 8.61 -23.43
CA PHE A 138 -31.69 9.14 -24.69
C PHE A 138 -32.83 8.25 -25.17
N PRO A 139 -33.77 8.82 -25.93
CA PRO A 139 -34.83 8.04 -26.55
C PRO A 139 -34.25 7.01 -27.51
N SER A 140 -34.93 5.86 -27.61
CA SER A 140 -34.50 4.81 -28.54
C SER A 140 -34.58 5.32 -30.00
N PHE A 141 -33.46 5.16 -30.72
CA PHE A 141 -33.35 5.53 -32.12
C PHE A 141 -32.84 4.34 -32.95
N LEU A 142 -33.59 3.92 -33.98
CA LEU A 142 -33.26 2.75 -34.81
C LEU A 142 -32.95 1.46 -34.00
N GLY A 143 -33.62 1.26 -32.86
CA GLY A 143 -33.43 0.13 -31.96
C GLY A 143 -32.20 0.26 -31.05
N PHE A 144 -31.44 1.37 -31.10
CA PHE A 144 -30.39 1.70 -30.17
C PHE A 144 -30.97 2.42 -28.95
N LYS A 145 -30.55 1.98 -27.76
CA LYS A 145 -30.71 2.70 -26.50
C LYS A 145 -29.35 3.20 -26.09
N SER A 146 -29.23 4.44 -25.68
CA SER A 146 -27.96 5.04 -25.27
C SER A 146 -28.13 5.92 -24.06
N PHE A 147 -27.08 6.04 -23.28
CA PHE A 147 -27.02 6.96 -22.17
C PHE A 147 -25.62 7.57 -22.05
N VAL A 148 -25.57 8.74 -21.46
CA VAL A 148 -24.34 9.34 -20.95
C VAL A 148 -24.49 9.54 -19.45
N SER A 149 -23.47 9.22 -18.68
CA SER A 149 -23.47 9.52 -17.25
C SER A 149 -22.16 10.15 -16.84
N GLY A 150 -22.23 11.01 -15.82
CA GLY A 150 -21.08 11.61 -15.19
C GLY A 150 -21.17 11.47 -13.68
N GLY A 151 -20.05 11.24 -13.03
CA GLY A 151 -19.96 11.11 -11.58
C GLY A 151 -18.82 11.92 -10.99
N PHE A 152 -19.04 12.45 -9.81
CA PHE A 152 -18.03 13.05 -8.95
C PHE A 152 -18.18 12.50 -7.54
N GLY A 153 -17.05 12.14 -6.92
CA GLY A 153 -17.05 11.66 -5.55
C GLY A 153 -15.78 12.08 -4.80
N MET A 154 -15.97 12.33 -3.52
CA MET A 154 -14.87 12.49 -2.56
C MET A 154 -14.86 11.27 -1.65
N MET A 155 -13.65 10.79 -1.30
CA MET A 155 -13.45 9.70 -0.35
C MET A 155 -12.35 10.05 0.63
N THR A 156 -12.66 9.91 1.89
CA THR A 156 -11.72 10.10 3.01
C THR A 156 -11.21 8.73 3.47
N LYS A 157 -9.89 8.53 3.43
CA LYS A 157 -9.22 7.36 3.99
C LYS A 157 -8.63 7.72 5.35
N MET A 158 -9.23 7.21 6.41
CA MET A 158 -8.73 7.39 7.77
C MET A 158 -7.38 6.70 7.97
N PRO A 159 -6.50 7.20 8.87
CA PRO A 159 -5.32 6.47 9.30
C PRO A 159 -5.71 5.12 9.90
N THR A 160 -4.89 4.11 9.63
CA THR A 160 -5.09 2.77 10.19
C THR A 160 -4.59 2.68 11.64
N VAL A 161 -4.91 1.59 12.33
CA VAL A 161 -4.37 1.34 13.68
C VAL A 161 -2.84 1.32 13.71
N LEU A 162 -2.18 0.89 12.62
CA LEU A 162 -0.72 0.88 12.52
C LEU A 162 -0.14 2.30 12.33
N ASP A 163 -0.88 3.20 11.68
CA ASP A 163 -0.48 4.59 11.52
C ASP A 163 -0.64 5.38 12.83
N LEU A 164 -1.73 5.11 13.57
CA LEU A 164 -2.07 5.80 14.81
C LEU A 164 -1.28 5.30 16.01
N TYR A 165 -1.06 3.99 16.08
CA TYR A 165 -0.41 3.32 17.20
C TYR A 165 0.74 2.42 16.74
N PRO A 166 1.76 2.98 16.04
CA PRO A 166 2.92 2.22 15.61
C PRO A 166 3.65 1.63 16.81
N ASP A 167 4.47 0.63 16.55
CA ASP A 167 5.34 0.06 17.59
C ASP A 167 6.44 1.05 17.98
N TYR A 168 7.07 0.85 19.14
CA TYR A 168 8.30 1.58 19.46
C TYR A 168 9.47 1.02 18.66
N VAL A 169 10.40 1.88 18.28
CA VAL A 169 11.71 1.46 17.79
C VAL A 169 12.68 1.43 18.97
N TYR A 170 13.40 0.32 19.10
CA TYR A 170 14.45 0.17 20.09
C TYR A 170 15.80 0.25 19.38
N LYS A 171 16.55 1.33 19.65
CA LYS A 171 17.89 1.51 19.11
C LYS A 171 18.91 1.05 20.14
N ASP A 172 19.50 -0.09 19.89
CA ASP A 172 20.54 -0.68 20.72
C ASP A 172 21.91 -0.23 20.20
N ILE A 173 22.65 0.54 21.00
CA ILE A 173 23.99 1.00 20.69
C ILE A 173 24.98 0.29 21.61
N THR A 174 25.91 -0.47 21.03
CA THR A 174 26.94 -1.17 21.79
C THR A 174 27.96 -0.18 22.33
N GLU A 175 27.99 -0.02 23.65
CA GLU A 175 28.93 0.85 24.36
C GLU A 175 30.25 0.11 24.68
N MET A 176 30.18 -1.20 24.88
CA MET A 176 31.34 -2.07 25.08
C MET A 176 31.07 -3.43 24.48
N ASN A 177 32.08 -4.01 23.83
CA ASN A 177 32.06 -5.38 23.33
C ASN A 177 33.42 -6.02 23.65
N TYR A 178 33.45 -6.84 24.71
CA TYR A 178 34.64 -7.57 25.10
C TYR A 178 34.43 -9.06 24.90
N TRP A 179 35.26 -9.65 24.03
CA TRP A 179 35.23 -11.08 23.75
C TRP A 179 36.41 -11.76 24.45
N ASP A 180 36.18 -12.90 25.10
CA ASP A 180 37.20 -13.76 25.74
C ASP A 180 36.94 -15.21 25.34
N VAL A 181 38.00 -16.03 25.33
CA VAL A 181 37.87 -17.49 25.10
C VAL A 181 37.04 -18.16 26.19
N ARG A 182 37.09 -17.63 27.41
CA ARG A 182 36.27 -18.04 28.56
C ARG A 182 34.88 -17.42 28.49
N PRO A 183 33.80 -18.19 28.27
CA PRO A 183 32.46 -17.62 28.09
C PRO A 183 31.99 -16.72 29.23
N ALA A 184 32.35 -17.06 30.48
CA ALA A 184 32.00 -16.30 31.68
C ALA A 184 32.66 -14.91 31.77
N TYR A 185 33.67 -14.64 30.95
CA TYR A 185 34.41 -13.36 30.95
C TYR A 185 34.01 -12.47 29.80
N LYS A 186 33.18 -12.95 28.85
CA LYS A 186 32.64 -12.15 27.78
C LYS A 186 31.65 -11.14 28.34
N ARG A 187 31.65 -9.90 27.78
CA ARG A 187 30.71 -8.91 28.17
C ARG A 187 30.36 -7.98 26.98
N ILE A 188 29.05 -7.79 26.75
CA ILE A 188 28.52 -6.74 25.89
C ILE A 188 27.74 -5.79 26.77
N HIS A 189 28.02 -4.48 26.67
CA HIS A 189 27.23 -3.43 27.32
C HIS A 189 26.54 -2.58 26.25
N ILE A 190 25.23 -2.41 26.37
CA ILE A 190 24.37 -1.80 25.37
C ILE A 190 23.58 -0.66 26.01
N ARG A 191 23.53 0.47 25.32
CA ARG A 191 22.59 1.54 25.59
C ARG A 191 21.40 1.41 24.67
N THR A 192 20.20 1.26 25.22
CA THR A 192 18.96 1.18 24.44
C THR A 192 18.19 2.50 24.51
N TYR A 193 17.89 3.08 23.33
CA TYR A 193 16.94 4.17 23.20
C TYR A 193 15.58 3.63 22.75
N LYS A 194 14.51 3.98 23.48
CA LYS A 194 13.13 3.67 23.13
C LYS A 194 12.52 4.89 22.41
N LEU A 195 12.22 4.74 21.12
CA LEU A 195 11.77 5.82 20.25
C LEU A 195 10.29 5.68 19.92
N ASN A 196 9.54 6.76 20.11
CA ASN A 196 8.13 6.82 19.77
C ASN A 196 7.96 7.26 18.31
N GLN A 197 7.30 6.43 17.48
CA GLN A 197 7.03 6.70 16.07
C GLN A 197 5.66 7.36 15.84
N VAL A 198 4.88 7.58 16.89
CA VAL A 198 3.55 8.19 16.77
C VAL A 198 3.64 9.57 16.13
N ASN A 199 2.81 9.80 15.13
CA ASN A 199 2.59 11.12 14.54
C ASN A 199 1.17 11.59 14.89
N PRO A 200 1.01 12.48 15.89
CA PRO A 200 -0.30 12.97 16.26
C PRO A 200 -0.90 13.93 15.20
N ASP A 201 -0.09 14.46 14.29
CA ASP A 201 -0.50 15.41 13.25
C ASP A 201 -1.03 14.75 11.98
N LEU A 202 -1.15 13.41 11.97
CA LEU A 202 -1.69 12.67 10.83
C LEU A 202 -3.12 13.13 10.51
N ARG A 203 -3.34 13.36 9.22
CA ARG A 203 -4.63 13.72 8.64
C ARG A 203 -5.10 12.59 7.72
N PRO A 204 -6.41 12.40 7.53
CA PRO A 204 -6.90 11.45 6.55
C PRO A 204 -6.43 11.80 5.13
N ALA A 205 -6.10 10.80 4.34
CA ALA A 205 -5.88 10.99 2.92
C ALA A 205 -7.22 11.24 2.21
N ARG A 206 -7.24 12.18 1.26
CA ARG A 206 -8.45 12.56 0.51
C ARG A 206 -8.29 12.27 -0.96
N ASN A 207 -9.22 11.48 -1.48
CA ASN A 207 -9.31 11.15 -2.89
C ASN A 207 -10.52 11.86 -3.52
N LYS A 208 -10.30 12.51 -4.66
CA LYS A 208 -11.34 13.07 -5.50
C LYS A 208 -11.36 12.29 -6.81
N LYS A 209 -12.52 11.75 -7.14
CA LYS A 209 -12.72 11.02 -8.39
C LYS A 209 -13.83 11.67 -9.20
N TRP A 210 -13.64 11.75 -10.52
CA TRP A 210 -14.72 12.03 -11.45
C TRP A 210 -14.64 11.08 -12.64
N GLU A 211 -15.77 10.79 -13.24
CA GLU A 211 -15.87 9.88 -14.38
C GLU A 211 -16.97 10.30 -15.34
N ILE A 212 -16.80 9.95 -16.59
CA ILE A 212 -17.82 10.07 -17.64
C ILE A 212 -17.94 8.72 -18.32
N ARG A 213 -19.17 8.24 -18.48
CA ARG A 213 -19.48 6.96 -19.10
C ARG A 213 -20.50 7.15 -20.22
N LEU A 214 -20.25 6.50 -21.35
CA LEU A 214 -21.16 6.31 -22.45
C LEU A 214 -21.58 4.84 -22.50
N GLY A 215 -22.88 4.57 -22.64
CA GLY A 215 -23.43 3.23 -22.85
C GLY A 215 -24.33 3.20 -24.08
N ILE A 216 -24.25 2.10 -24.84
CA ILE A 216 -25.06 1.89 -26.05
C ILE A 216 -25.50 0.41 -26.05
N ASP A 217 -26.81 0.21 -26.18
CA ASP A 217 -27.43 -1.10 -26.30
C ASP A 217 -28.19 -1.25 -27.62
N LYS A 218 -28.08 -2.39 -28.29
CA LYS A 218 -28.90 -2.77 -29.44
C LYS A 218 -29.30 -4.22 -29.36
N GLY A 219 -30.57 -4.49 -29.09
CA GLY A 219 -31.00 -5.85 -28.76
C GLY A 219 -30.24 -6.39 -27.55
N ALA A 220 -29.50 -7.48 -27.72
CA ALA A 220 -28.65 -8.07 -26.67
C ALA A 220 -27.17 -7.70 -26.82
N HIS A 221 -26.82 -6.76 -27.68
CA HIS A 221 -25.49 -6.14 -27.69
C HIS A 221 -25.42 -5.04 -26.65
N HIS A 222 -24.40 -5.06 -25.81
CA HIS A 222 -24.13 -4.05 -24.81
C HIS A 222 -22.71 -3.53 -24.99
N PHE A 223 -22.54 -2.23 -25.12
CA PHE A 223 -21.25 -1.58 -25.18
C PHE A 223 -21.21 -0.43 -24.16
N SER A 224 -20.11 -0.32 -23.44
CA SER A 224 -19.86 0.86 -22.61
C SER A 224 -18.39 1.23 -22.58
N VAL A 225 -18.14 2.52 -22.47
CA VAL A 225 -16.81 3.09 -22.24
C VAL A 225 -16.88 4.13 -21.15
N THR A 226 -15.90 4.10 -20.25
CA THR A 226 -15.79 5.04 -19.12
C THR A 226 -14.39 5.67 -19.15
N TYR A 227 -14.32 6.99 -19.08
CA TYR A 227 -13.11 7.70 -18.72
C TYR A 227 -13.20 8.13 -17.27
N PHE A 228 -12.12 7.95 -16.50
CA PHE A 228 -12.06 8.39 -15.11
C PHE A 228 -10.76 9.12 -14.79
N HIS A 229 -10.84 9.99 -13.77
CA HIS A 229 -9.70 10.68 -13.19
C HIS A 229 -9.82 10.69 -11.67
N GLU A 230 -8.72 10.37 -10.98
CA GLU A 230 -8.61 10.39 -9.53
C GLU A 230 -7.38 11.21 -9.10
N ASP A 231 -7.53 12.03 -8.07
CA ASP A 231 -6.45 12.78 -7.42
C ASP A 231 -6.52 12.55 -5.91
N MET A 232 -5.62 11.73 -5.40
CA MET A 232 -5.47 11.48 -3.97
C MET A 232 -4.31 12.32 -3.43
N LYS A 233 -4.60 13.12 -2.40
CA LYS A 233 -3.63 13.94 -1.67
C LYS A 233 -3.51 13.48 -0.23
N ASP A 234 -2.44 13.91 0.42
CA ASP A 234 -2.16 13.61 1.83
C ASP A 234 -2.09 12.10 2.12
N GLY A 235 -1.67 11.30 1.13
CA GLY A 235 -1.46 9.87 1.32
C GLY A 235 -0.40 9.57 2.37
N PHE A 236 -0.56 8.46 3.07
CA PHE A 236 0.39 8.04 4.11
C PHE A 236 1.67 7.50 3.48
N ARG A 237 2.80 7.86 4.08
CA ARG A 237 4.11 7.33 3.73
C ARG A 237 5.00 7.23 4.96
N SER A 238 5.93 6.28 4.93
CA SER A 238 7.01 6.24 5.92
C SER A 238 8.11 7.23 5.53
N THR A 239 8.54 8.04 6.48
CA THR A 239 9.69 8.93 6.38
C THR A 239 10.73 8.53 7.40
N THR A 240 11.97 9.03 7.25
CA THR A 240 13.04 8.83 8.23
C THR A 240 13.24 10.10 9.01
N THR A 241 13.09 10.04 10.33
CA THR A 241 13.46 11.09 11.25
C THR A 241 14.88 10.83 11.73
N MET A 242 15.81 11.72 11.43
CA MET A 242 17.21 11.63 11.88
C MET A 242 17.37 12.37 13.21
N ARG A 243 18.22 11.82 14.08
CA ARG A 243 18.61 12.49 15.33
C ARG A 243 19.94 11.97 15.85
N PRO A 244 20.67 12.81 16.66
CA PRO A 244 21.86 12.37 17.38
C PRO A 244 21.49 11.47 18.57
N PHE A 245 22.31 10.44 18.79
CA PHE A 245 22.26 9.52 19.92
C PHE A 245 23.59 9.58 20.65
N ILE A 246 23.58 9.99 21.90
CA ILE A 246 24.76 10.12 22.75
C ILE A 246 24.99 8.79 23.46
N TYR A 247 26.18 8.22 23.36
CA TYR A 247 26.53 6.97 24.00
C TYR A 247 27.96 7.00 24.53
N LYS A 248 28.29 6.06 25.41
CA LYS A 248 29.63 5.87 25.94
C LYS A 248 30.37 4.83 25.11
N ARG A 249 31.61 5.06 24.81
CA ARG A 249 32.50 4.08 24.19
C ARG A 249 33.61 3.74 25.16
N TYR A 250 33.58 2.51 25.65
CA TYR A 250 34.59 1.99 26.58
C TYR A 250 35.77 1.40 25.81
N ASP A 251 36.98 1.76 26.20
CA ASP A 251 38.18 1.24 25.59
C ASP A 251 38.55 -0.13 26.22
N THR A 252 38.33 -1.18 25.44
CA THR A 252 38.67 -2.55 25.85
C THR A 252 40.10 -2.96 25.52
N SER A 253 40.86 -2.15 24.81
CA SER A 253 42.26 -2.46 24.43
C SER A 253 43.20 -2.47 25.63
N VAL A 254 42.83 -1.79 26.71
CA VAL A 254 43.64 -1.73 27.96
C VAL A 254 43.45 -2.96 28.84
N ILE A 255 42.54 -3.87 28.49
CA ILE A 255 42.27 -5.07 29.29
C ILE A 255 43.37 -6.08 29.10
N ASN A 256 44.02 -6.50 30.22
CA ASN A 256 44.91 -7.64 30.22
C ASN A 256 44.11 -8.92 30.55
N PRO A 257 43.89 -9.83 29.59
CA PRO A 257 43.08 -11.03 29.81
C PRO A 257 43.62 -11.96 30.92
N ALA A 258 44.94 -11.92 31.17
CA ALA A 258 45.59 -12.79 32.18
C ALA A 258 45.26 -12.37 33.62
N THR A 259 44.90 -11.12 33.86
CA THR A 259 44.59 -10.58 35.20
C THR A 259 43.09 -10.58 35.52
N LEU A 260 42.25 -10.99 34.56
CA LEU A 260 40.82 -11.01 34.79
C LEU A 260 40.37 -12.14 35.70
N THR A 261 39.57 -11.82 36.70
CA THR A 261 38.89 -12.77 37.60
C THR A 261 37.41 -12.95 37.27
N GLY A 262 36.90 -12.24 36.25
CA GLY A 262 35.54 -12.25 35.78
C GLY A 262 35.32 -11.32 34.58
N PRO A 263 34.09 -11.01 34.16
CA PRO A 263 33.83 -10.07 33.09
C PRO A 263 34.36 -8.67 33.47
N PRO A 264 34.91 -7.89 32.49
CA PRO A 264 35.48 -6.56 32.77
C PRO A 264 34.47 -5.62 33.44
N SER A 265 34.94 -4.91 34.47
CA SER A 265 34.14 -3.85 35.10
C SER A 265 34.14 -2.57 34.27
N LEU A 266 32.97 -1.97 34.02
CA LEU A 266 32.87 -0.69 33.31
C LEU A 266 33.58 0.45 34.04
N ALA A 267 33.62 0.38 35.39
CA ALA A 267 34.21 1.44 36.21
C ALA A 267 35.76 1.49 36.08
N SER A 268 36.38 0.38 35.63
CA SER A 268 37.84 0.31 35.47
C SER A 268 38.34 0.63 34.07
N LEU A 269 37.43 0.93 33.13
CA LEU A 269 37.79 1.19 31.73
C LEU A 269 37.79 2.65 31.39
N PRO A 270 38.75 3.11 30.59
CA PRO A 270 38.69 4.45 30.00
C PRO A 270 37.39 4.57 29.16
N VAL A 271 36.76 5.71 29.23
CA VAL A 271 35.49 5.98 28.56
C VAL A 271 35.50 7.32 27.85
N VAL A 272 34.97 7.35 26.64
CA VAL A 272 34.74 8.56 25.86
C VAL A 272 33.24 8.64 25.56
N THR A 273 32.69 9.85 25.72
CA THR A 273 31.34 10.11 25.23
C THR A 273 31.41 10.41 23.74
N ASP A 274 30.63 9.65 22.96
CA ASP A 274 30.55 9.78 21.51
C ASP A 274 29.08 10.00 21.10
N THR A 275 28.86 10.42 19.85
CA THR A 275 27.54 10.66 19.30
C THR A 275 27.42 9.98 17.95
N LEU A 276 26.30 9.32 17.72
CA LEU A 276 25.92 8.66 16.47
C LEU A 276 24.70 9.34 15.90
N LEU A 277 24.77 9.81 14.65
CA LEU A 277 23.59 10.26 13.91
C LEU A 277 22.91 9.07 13.27
N ASP A 278 21.64 8.82 13.61
CA ASP A 278 20.88 7.71 13.03
C ASP A 278 19.39 8.05 12.94
N GLY A 279 18.65 7.24 12.17
CA GLY A 279 17.26 7.48 11.87
C GLY A 279 16.32 6.38 12.35
N TYR A 280 15.05 6.75 12.48
CA TYR A 280 13.95 5.84 12.72
C TYR A 280 12.73 6.24 11.88
N GLY A 281 11.88 5.25 11.55
CA GLY A 281 10.70 5.45 10.72
C GLY A 281 9.60 6.23 11.44
N ARG A 282 8.86 7.05 10.68
CA ARG A 282 7.64 7.72 11.12
C ARG A 282 6.65 7.79 9.95
N THR A 283 5.36 7.58 10.21
CA THR A 283 4.33 7.78 9.18
C THR A 283 3.94 9.25 9.11
N GLU A 284 3.90 9.79 7.89
CA GLU A 284 3.51 11.18 7.60
C GLU A 284 2.57 11.25 6.39
N ASN A 285 1.86 12.37 6.26
CA ASN A 285 1.12 12.71 5.06
C ASN A 285 2.08 13.33 4.04
N GLY A 286 2.12 12.86 2.81
CA GLY A 286 3.05 13.44 1.83
C GLY A 286 3.05 12.75 0.48
N SER A 287 2.34 11.63 0.31
CA SER A 287 2.19 11.04 -1.01
C SER A 287 0.97 11.60 -1.74
N ARG A 288 1.15 11.78 -3.05
CA ARG A 288 0.09 12.11 -3.99
C ARG A 288 0.01 11.05 -5.06
N ILE A 289 -1.19 10.62 -5.39
CA ILE A 289 -1.44 9.67 -6.46
C ILE A 289 -2.48 10.27 -7.39
N THR A 290 -2.11 10.49 -8.64
CA THR A 290 -3.04 10.85 -9.71
C THR A 290 -3.23 9.63 -10.61
N LYS A 291 -4.49 9.22 -10.82
CA LYS A 291 -4.84 8.15 -11.74
C LYS A 291 -5.81 8.67 -12.79
N GLN A 292 -5.65 8.19 -14.02
CA GLN A 292 -6.62 8.41 -15.09
C GLN A 292 -6.65 7.18 -15.98
N GLY A 293 -7.79 6.92 -16.61
CA GLY A 293 -7.89 5.76 -17.46
C GLY A 293 -9.18 5.68 -18.26
N ILE A 294 -9.16 4.72 -19.17
CA ILE A 294 -10.31 4.37 -20.01
C ILE A 294 -10.61 2.90 -19.75
N GLU A 295 -11.84 2.62 -19.37
CA GLU A 295 -12.38 1.28 -19.25
C GLU A 295 -13.42 1.05 -20.33
N PHE A 296 -13.45 -0.14 -20.93
CA PHE A 296 -14.45 -0.51 -21.91
C PHE A 296 -14.97 -1.91 -21.70
N GLN A 297 -16.21 -2.12 -22.07
CA GLN A 297 -16.85 -3.41 -22.05
C GLN A 297 -17.76 -3.56 -23.25
N TYR A 298 -17.71 -4.72 -23.88
CA TYR A 298 -18.65 -5.16 -24.91
C TYR A 298 -19.15 -6.57 -24.59
N SER A 299 -20.45 -6.79 -24.77
CA SER A 299 -21.05 -8.14 -24.69
C SER A 299 -21.95 -8.35 -25.91
N SER A 300 -21.76 -9.46 -26.61
CA SER A 300 -22.59 -9.86 -27.75
C SER A 300 -23.86 -10.59 -27.30
N PRO A 301 -24.90 -10.68 -28.13
CA PRO A 301 -25.92 -11.73 -28.00
C PRO A 301 -25.24 -13.11 -28.08
N ARG A 302 -25.95 -14.12 -27.65
CA ARG A 302 -25.55 -15.50 -27.91
C ARG A 302 -25.62 -15.77 -29.41
N ILE A 303 -24.51 -16.16 -30.02
CA ILE A 303 -24.40 -16.52 -31.43
C ILE A 303 -24.99 -17.92 -31.60
N PRO A 304 -26.13 -18.09 -32.34
CA PRO A 304 -26.89 -19.36 -32.33
C PRO A 304 -26.10 -20.55 -32.86
N VAL A 305 -25.24 -20.34 -33.87
CA VAL A 305 -24.48 -21.42 -34.53
C VAL A 305 -23.51 -22.12 -33.57
N ILE A 306 -22.77 -21.30 -32.77
CA ILE A 306 -21.75 -21.79 -31.83
C ILE A 306 -22.25 -21.78 -30.38
N GLN A 307 -23.49 -21.37 -30.15
CA GLN A 307 -24.12 -21.25 -28.83
C GLN A 307 -23.30 -20.42 -27.81
N THR A 308 -22.53 -19.44 -28.28
CA THR A 308 -21.54 -18.74 -27.53
C THR A 308 -21.87 -17.23 -27.42
N ARG A 309 -21.72 -16.68 -26.20
CA ARG A 309 -21.66 -15.24 -25.96
C ARG A 309 -20.20 -14.82 -25.90
N ILE A 310 -19.87 -13.71 -26.53
CA ILE A 310 -18.55 -13.10 -26.47
C ILE A 310 -18.63 -11.86 -25.59
N THR A 311 -17.79 -11.79 -24.58
CA THR A 311 -17.59 -10.58 -23.77
C THR A 311 -16.14 -10.13 -23.89
N VAL A 312 -15.95 -8.86 -24.19
CA VAL A 312 -14.64 -8.23 -24.22
C VAL A 312 -14.64 -7.10 -23.21
N ASN A 313 -13.71 -7.08 -22.30
CA ASN A 313 -13.50 -5.97 -21.40
C ASN A 313 -12.02 -5.62 -21.34
N GLY A 314 -11.74 -4.38 -20.99
CA GLY A 314 -10.35 -3.96 -20.85
C GLY A 314 -10.25 -2.59 -20.23
N ALA A 315 -9.03 -2.25 -19.82
CA ALA A 315 -8.71 -0.98 -19.23
C ALA A 315 -7.29 -0.54 -19.61
N TRP A 316 -7.17 0.72 -19.98
CA TRP A 316 -5.91 1.44 -19.97
C TRP A 316 -5.95 2.44 -18.84
N PHE A 317 -4.90 2.47 -18.01
CA PHE A 317 -4.77 3.48 -16.98
C PHE A 317 -3.32 3.90 -16.78
N ARG A 318 -3.18 5.16 -16.37
CA ARG A 318 -1.94 5.79 -15.98
C ARG A 318 -2.00 6.18 -14.52
N THR A 319 -0.98 5.82 -13.77
CA THR A 319 -0.81 6.21 -12.37
C THR A 319 0.46 7.03 -12.25
N LEU A 320 0.33 8.27 -11.81
CA LEU A 320 1.44 9.12 -11.41
C LEU A 320 1.50 9.12 -9.89
N TYR A 321 2.61 8.67 -9.34
CA TYR A 321 2.91 8.71 -7.92
C TYR A 321 3.98 9.77 -7.67
N GLU A 322 3.73 10.63 -6.68
CA GLU A 322 4.62 11.71 -6.29
C GLU A 322 4.66 11.84 -4.76
N ASN A 323 5.78 12.34 -4.25
CA ASN A 323 5.91 12.72 -2.86
C ASN A 323 6.23 14.21 -2.75
N SER A 324 5.58 14.87 -1.81
CA SER A 324 5.77 16.31 -1.55
C SER A 324 6.74 16.60 -0.40
N ILE A 325 7.12 15.56 0.36
CA ILE A 325 7.96 15.70 1.55
C ILE A 325 9.40 15.29 1.23
N PRO A 326 10.38 16.16 1.45
CA PRO A 326 11.78 15.78 1.40
C PRO A 326 12.13 14.72 2.44
N LEU A 327 13.16 13.93 2.18
CA LEU A 327 13.56 12.79 2.99
C LEU A 327 15.01 12.88 3.43
N PHE A 328 15.27 12.50 4.68
CA PHE A 328 16.62 12.20 5.13
C PHE A 328 17.05 10.82 4.65
N ARG A 329 18.31 10.73 4.24
CA ARG A 329 19.00 9.46 3.96
C ARG A 329 20.34 9.46 4.66
N SER A 330 20.67 8.36 5.32
CA SER A 330 22.01 8.15 5.85
C SER A 330 23.05 8.19 4.74
N ALA A 331 24.21 8.75 5.02
CA ALA A 331 25.35 8.67 4.13
C ALA A 331 25.75 7.19 3.89
N PRO A 332 26.52 6.90 2.82
CA PRO A 332 27.07 5.58 2.64
C PRO A 332 28.06 5.19 3.77
N ASN A 333 28.22 3.89 3.98
CA ASN A 333 29.20 3.35 4.97
C ASN A 333 30.63 3.53 4.46
N VAL A 334 31.11 4.76 4.44
CA VAL A 334 32.46 5.13 4.05
C VAL A 334 33.18 5.70 5.26
N VAL A 335 34.45 5.37 5.42
CA VAL A 335 35.33 5.92 6.45
C VAL A 335 36.37 6.80 5.80
N VAL A 336 36.44 8.07 6.23
CA VAL A 336 37.44 9.04 5.79
C VAL A 336 38.34 9.36 6.97
N GLY A 337 39.59 8.90 6.92
CA GLY A 337 40.47 8.91 8.08
C GLY A 337 39.94 8.01 9.19
N THR A 338 39.49 8.60 10.30
CA THR A 338 38.85 7.87 11.42
C THR A 338 37.35 8.13 11.50
N VAL A 339 36.78 8.88 10.56
CA VAL A 339 35.38 9.32 10.59
C VAL A 339 34.51 8.43 9.70
N ALA A 340 33.59 7.70 10.32
CA ALA A 340 32.52 7.02 9.61
C ALA A 340 31.45 8.04 9.18
N ILE A 341 31.31 8.28 7.88
CA ILE A 341 30.45 9.35 7.35
C ILE A 341 29.00 9.14 7.73
N ALA A 342 28.51 7.89 7.65
CA ALA A 342 27.13 7.53 7.99
C ALA A 342 26.77 7.86 9.46
N ASP A 343 27.75 7.87 10.36
CA ASP A 343 27.55 8.16 11.78
C ASP A 343 27.52 9.65 12.09
N ARG A 344 27.92 10.50 11.14
CA ARG A 344 28.13 11.94 11.35
C ARG A 344 27.23 12.83 10.53
N TYR A 345 26.78 12.37 9.35
CA TYR A 345 26.03 13.17 8.40
C TYR A 345 24.88 12.38 7.78
N ALA A 346 23.76 13.07 7.58
CA ALA A 346 22.63 12.58 6.82
C ALA A 346 22.18 13.60 5.78
N GLY A 347 22.09 13.20 4.54
CA GLY A 347 21.64 14.07 3.46
C GLY A 347 20.12 14.27 3.48
N TYR A 348 19.66 15.46 3.11
CA TYR A 348 18.27 15.85 3.02
C TYR A 348 17.92 16.13 1.56
N TYR A 349 17.04 15.30 0.96
CA TYR A 349 16.77 15.28 -0.47
C TYR A 349 15.30 15.53 -0.75
N MET A 350 15.00 16.16 -1.90
CA MET A 350 13.66 16.06 -2.47
C MET A 350 13.32 14.59 -2.73
N SER A 351 12.05 14.28 -2.71
CA SER A 351 11.59 12.91 -2.94
C SER A 351 12.17 12.32 -4.23
N THR A 352 12.72 11.12 -4.12
CA THR A 352 13.36 10.38 -5.22
C THR A 352 12.52 9.19 -5.70
N ASP A 353 11.28 9.05 -5.23
CA ASP A 353 10.41 7.89 -5.48
C ASP A 353 9.22 8.19 -6.40
N LYS A 354 9.30 9.26 -7.19
CA LYS A 354 8.34 9.59 -8.24
C LYS A 354 8.36 8.53 -9.35
N TYR A 355 7.17 8.09 -9.78
CA TYR A 355 7.03 7.25 -10.97
C TYR A 355 5.73 7.51 -11.73
N ASP A 356 5.77 7.26 -13.04
CA ASP A 356 4.64 7.26 -13.96
C ASP A 356 4.49 5.84 -14.51
N LYS A 357 3.39 5.17 -14.17
CA LYS A 357 3.10 3.81 -14.61
C LYS A 357 1.87 3.77 -15.49
N GLN A 358 1.99 3.13 -16.66
CA GLN A 358 0.89 2.92 -17.60
C GLN A 358 0.69 1.43 -17.81
N ILE A 359 -0.56 0.99 -17.75
CA ILE A 359 -0.93 -0.40 -17.98
C ILE A 359 -2.12 -0.43 -18.95
N PHE A 360 -2.07 -1.38 -19.90
CA PHE A 360 -3.22 -1.72 -20.73
C PHE A 360 -3.44 -3.22 -20.71
N THR A 361 -4.63 -3.63 -20.29
CA THR A 361 -5.05 -5.04 -20.23
C THR A 361 -6.42 -5.22 -20.87
N SER A 362 -6.69 -6.41 -21.38
CA SER A 362 -8.03 -6.80 -21.81
C SER A 362 -8.27 -8.29 -21.61
N ASN A 363 -9.55 -8.66 -21.46
CA ASN A 363 -10.01 -10.03 -21.39
C ASN A 363 -11.00 -10.30 -22.51
N PHE A 364 -10.82 -11.43 -23.19
CA PHE A 364 -11.75 -11.99 -24.14
C PHE A 364 -12.38 -13.24 -23.53
N ILE A 365 -13.69 -13.20 -23.28
CA ILE A 365 -14.42 -14.26 -22.60
C ILE A 365 -15.41 -14.85 -23.57
N PHE A 366 -15.38 -16.17 -23.73
CA PHE A 366 -16.24 -16.95 -24.59
C PHE A 366 -17.05 -17.93 -23.73
N ASP A 367 -18.34 -17.67 -23.55
CA ASP A 367 -19.26 -18.51 -22.77
C ASP A 367 -20.22 -19.23 -23.70
N SER A 368 -20.06 -20.53 -23.79
CA SER A 368 -20.89 -21.41 -24.57
C SER A 368 -21.81 -22.25 -23.67
N TYR A 369 -23.09 -22.28 -23.96
CA TYR A 369 -24.04 -23.07 -23.22
C TYR A 369 -24.75 -24.05 -24.16
N VAL A 370 -24.48 -25.33 -23.99
CA VAL A 370 -25.09 -26.44 -24.76
C VAL A 370 -26.29 -26.99 -24.00
N ASP A 371 -27.48 -26.42 -24.26
CA ASP A 371 -28.70 -26.68 -23.50
C ASP A 371 -29.01 -28.18 -23.39
N LYS A 372 -28.96 -28.91 -24.52
CA LYS A 372 -29.26 -30.35 -24.57
C LYS A 372 -28.37 -31.21 -23.68
N LEU A 373 -27.16 -30.74 -23.41
CA LEU A 373 -26.18 -31.43 -22.58
C LEU A 373 -26.11 -30.88 -21.16
N GLY A 374 -26.74 -29.73 -20.84
CA GLY A 374 -26.56 -29.02 -19.59
C GLY A 374 -25.09 -28.67 -19.35
N LEU A 375 -24.34 -28.37 -20.42
CA LEU A 375 -22.91 -28.10 -20.40
C LEU A 375 -22.64 -26.62 -20.64
N ILE A 376 -21.85 -26.02 -19.77
CA ILE A 376 -21.34 -24.65 -19.90
C ILE A 376 -19.83 -24.74 -20.10
N LEU A 377 -19.35 -24.14 -21.18
CA LEU A 377 -17.92 -24.03 -21.49
C LEU A 377 -17.55 -22.57 -21.47
N SER A 378 -16.56 -22.21 -20.68
CA SER A 378 -15.98 -20.87 -20.60
C SER A 378 -14.52 -20.92 -20.97
N ALA A 379 -14.10 -20.07 -21.91
CA ALA A 379 -12.71 -19.83 -22.21
C ALA A 379 -12.42 -18.34 -22.01
N THR A 380 -11.33 -18.01 -21.34
CA THR A 380 -10.90 -16.60 -21.10
C THR A 380 -9.47 -16.43 -21.56
N ALA A 381 -9.23 -15.47 -22.46
CA ALA A 381 -7.90 -15.01 -22.81
C ALA A 381 -7.64 -13.68 -22.09
N GLU A 382 -6.69 -13.69 -21.15
CA GLU A 382 -6.24 -12.52 -20.42
C GLU A 382 -5.01 -11.94 -21.14
N CYS A 383 -5.13 -10.72 -21.65
CA CYS A 383 -4.09 -10.08 -22.42
C CYS A 383 -3.50 -8.88 -21.69
N PHE A 384 -2.20 -8.91 -21.49
CA PHE A 384 -1.40 -7.77 -21.05
C PHE A 384 -0.71 -7.16 -22.25
N TRP A 385 -1.18 -6.01 -22.72
CA TRP A 385 -0.68 -5.37 -23.93
C TRP A 385 0.51 -4.45 -23.67
N MET A 386 0.47 -3.75 -22.53
CA MET A 386 1.46 -2.75 -22.19
C MET A 386 1.58 -2.63 -20.66
N SER A 387 2.80 -2.58 -20.16
CA SER A 387 3.14 -2.18 -18.79
C SER A 387 4.44 -1.37 -18.86
N ASN A 388 4.30 -0.05 -18.80
CA ASN A 388 5.42 0.89 -18.87
C ASN A 388 5.56 1.58 -17.51
N THR A 389 6.76 1.65 -16.97
CA THR A 389 7.07 2.40 -15.77
C THR A 389 8.23 3.35 -16.07
N LYS A 390 7.98 4.65 -15.90
CA LYS A 390 9.01 5.69 -16.00
C LYS A 390 9.29 6.23 -14.61
N ARG A 391 10.55 6.30 -14.26
CA ARG A 391 11.04 7.02 -13.09
C ARG A 391 11.91 8.16 -13.57
N PRO A 392 11.41 9.41 -13.51
CA PRO A 392 12.20 10.55 -13.95
C PRO A 392 13.42 10.74 -13.05
N ALA A 393 14.49 11.25 -13.63
CA ALA A 393 15.68 11.65 -12.89
C ALA A 393 15.31 12.58 -11.74
N THR A 394 15.97 12.36 -10.61
CA THR A 394 15.85 13.23 -9.44
C THR A 394 17.23 13.76 -9.10
N SER A 395 17.31 14.91 -8.41
CA SER A 395 18.60 15.44 -7.99
C SER A 395 19.36 14.42 -7.15
N SER A 396 20.58 14.09 -7.55
CA SER A 396 21.51 13.32 -6.73
C SER A 396 22.14 14.16 -5.62
N VAL A 397 22.12 15.48 -5.77
CA VAL A 397 22.67 16.44 -4.81
C VAL A 397 21.60 16.72 -3.74
N PRO A 398 21.94 16.64 -2.44
CA PRO A 398 21.01 16.96 -1.38
C PRO A 398 20.69 18.48 -1.36
N MET A 399 19.52 18.83 -0.84
CA MET A 399 19.14 20.23 -0.57
C MET A 399 19.82 20.76 0.69
N GLY A 400 20.15 19.85 1.59
CA GLY A 400 20.77 20.13 2.87
C GLY A 400 21.30 18.87 3.50
N TYR A 401 21.89 19.00 4.67
CA TYR A 401 22.34 17.85 5.47
C TYR A 401 22.18 18.14 6.96
N MET A 402 22.01 17.09 7.72
CA MET A 402 22.04 17.14 9.18
C MET A 402 23.41 16.67 9.65
N ASP A 403 23.99 17.41 10.57
CA ASP A 403 25.24 17.03 11.24
C ASP A 403 24.97 16.29 12.56
N ILE A 404 26.05 15.89 13.22
CA ILE A 404 26.03 15.14 14.48
C ILE A 404 25.40 15.94 15.65
N THR A 405 25.25 17.25 15.55
CA THR A 405 24.56 18.08 16.57
C THR A 405 23.03 18.01 16.40
N GLY A 406 22.54 17.47 15.27
CA GLY A 406 21.15 17.50 14.88
C GLY A 406 20.74 18.78 14.16
N THR A 407 21.69 19.63 13.79
CA THR A 407 21.46 20.87 13.04
C THR A 407 21.38 20.55 11.55
N VAL A 408 20.39 21.15 10.88
CA VAL A 408 20.23 21.02 9.42
C VAL A 408 20.88 22.23 8.76
N HIS A 409 21.80 21.97 7.85
CA HIS A 409 22.54 22.96 7.07
C HIS A 409 22.11 22.91 5.61
N PRO A 410 22.09 24.02 4.86
CA PRO A 410 21.97 24.00 3.41
C PRO A 410 23.20 23.34 2.80
N TYR A 411 23.01 22.54 1.75
CA TYR A 411 24.10 21.94 0.98
C TYR A 411 24.43 22.88 -0.19
N VAL A 412 25.66 23.32 -0.28
CA VAL A 412 26.13 24.27 -1.30
C VAL A 412 27.13 23.62 -2.25
N GLU A 413 27.42 24.25 -3.37
CA GLU A 413 28.33 23.72 -4.39
C GLU A 413 29.73 23.37 -3.85
N ALA A 414 30.25 24.20 -2.93
CA ALA A 414 31.53 23.97 -2.28
C ALA A 414 31.59 22.65 -1.51
N ASP A 415 30.47 22.19 -0.95
CA ASP A 415 30.39 20.96 -0.16
C ASP A 415 30.64 19.70 -1.03
N GLN A 416 30.46 19.79 -2.35
CA GLN A 416 30.80 18.69 -3.26
C GLN A 416 32.30 18.39 -3.32
N SER A 417 33.15 19.36 -2.93
CA SER A 417 34.59 19.19 -2.82
C SER A 417 35.07 18.92 -1.40
N ASP A 418 34.18 19.00 -0.40
CA ASP A 418 34.51 18.69 0.98
C ASP A 418 34.79 17.18 1.14
N PRO A 419 35.83 16.75 1.85
CA PRO A 419 36.23 15.35 1.97
C PRO A 419 35.16 14.46 2.64
N TYR A 420 34.26 15.03 3.44
CA TYR A 420 33.18 14.33 4.15
C TYR A 420 31.85 14.50 3.44
N LEU A 421 31.45 15.73 3.11
CA LEU A 421 30.12 16.04 2.60
C LEU A 421 29.89 15.58 1.15
N ARG A 422 30.96 15.45 0.34
CA ARG A 422 30.86 14.92 -1.03
C ARG A 422 30.19 13.53 -1.09
N TRP A 423 30.28 12.74 -0.01
CA TRP A 423 29.67 11.41 0.07
C TRP A 423 28.16 11.45 0.25
N LEU A 424 27.59 12.63 0.46
CA LEU A 424 26.14 12.83 0.46
C LEU A 424 25.55 12.93 -0.94
N VAL A 425 26.36 13.11 -2.00
CA VAL A 425 25.87 13.05 -3.37
C VAL A 425 25.54 11.60 -3.70
N LEU A 426 24.25 11.33 -4.02
CA LEU A 426 23.76 9.98 -4.32
C LEU A 426 24.43 9.44 -5.60
N THR A 427 24.87 8.20 -5.53
CA THR A 427 25.44 7.46 -6.66
C THR A 427 24.45 6.43 -7.22
N GLY A 428 24.76 5.83 -8.36
CA GLY A 428 23.93 4.81 -9.00
C GLY A 428 22.87 5.38 -9.92
N THR A 429 21.62 4.97 -9.77
CA THR A 429 20.50 5.38 -10.65
C THR A 429 19.90 6.75 -10.28
N ALA A 430 20.36 7.38 -9.21
CA ALA A 430 19.97 8.75 -8.91
C ALA A 430 20.49 9.69 -10.00
N GLY A 431 19.65 10.60 -10.45
CA GLY A 431 19.98 11.48 -11.57
C GLY A 431 19.82 10.86 -12.96
N GLN A 432 19.32 9.64 -13.07
CA GLN A 432 19.06 8.98 -14.35
C GLN A 432 17.56 8.71 -14.55
N ASP A 433 17.08 8.98 -15.75
CA ASP A 433 15.76 8.54 -16.19
C ASP A 433 15.77 7.01 -16.36
N MET A 434 14.79 6.36 -15.79
CA MET A 434 14.55 4.94 -15.98
C MET A 434 13.23 4.74 -16.72
N ASP A 435 13.28 4.14 -17.92
CA ASP A 435 12.10 3.74 -18.69
C ASP A 435 12.08 2.20 -18.77
N TYR A 436 11.17 1.61 -18.07
CA TYR A 436 11.02 0.16 -17.99
C TYR A 436 9.76 -0.27 -18.70
N ARG A 437 9.91 -1.11 -19.74
CA ARG A 437 8.79 -1.61 -20.56
C ARG A 437 8.72 -3.12 -20.49
N GLU A 438 7.61 -3.62 -19.99
CA GLU A 438 7.32 -5.04 -20.06
C GLU A 438 6.72 -5.40 -21.42
N ARG A 439 7.17 -6.52 -21.98
CA ARG A 439 6.62 -7.04 -23.21
C ARG A 439 5.22 -7.63 -22.98
N SER A 440 4.35 -7.49 -23.96
CA SER A 440 2.99 -8.06 -23.92
C SER A 440 3.01 -9.58 -23.73
N TYR A 441 1.99 -10.09 -23.06
CA TYR A 441 1.77 -11.52 -22.88
C TYR A 441 0.27 -11.84 -22.80
N MET A 442 -0.07 -13.10 -23.03
CA MET A 442 -1.44 -13.60 -22.98
C MET A 442 -1.48 -14.92 -22.20
N LEU A 443 -2.50 -15.08 -21.36
CA LEU A 443 -2.82 -16.30 -20.64
C LEU A 443 -4.20 -16.78 -21.07
N VAL A 444 -4.38 -18.11 -21.20
CA VAL A 444 -5.68 -18.69 -21.54
C VAL A 444 -6.11 -19.65 -20.45
N ASN A 445 -7.32 -19.39 -19.95
CA ASN A 445 -7.99 -20.18 -18.92
C ASN A 445 -9.22 -20.87 -19.52
N PHE A 446 -9.57 -22.04 -19.00
CA PHE A 446 -10.71 -22.81 -19.44
C PHE A 446 -11.52 -23.36 -18.26
N LYS A 447 -12.85 -23.29 -18.34
CA LYS A 447 -13.76 -23.93 -17.36
C LYS A 447 -14.88 -24.66 -18.09
N ALA A 448 -15.13 -25.92 -17.71
CA ALA A 448 -16.25 -26.70 -18.16
C ALA A 448 -17.14 -27.07 -16.97
N THR A 449 -18.43 -26.74 -17.04
CA THR A 449 -19.41 -27.05 -15.99
C THR A 449 -20.51 -27.91 -16.54
N LYS A 450 -20.69 -29.08 -15.99
CA LYS A 450 -21.83 -29.99 -16.27
C LYS A 450 -22.88 -29.79 -15.18
N ARG A 451 -24.13 -29.50 -15.60
CA ARG A 451 -25.30 -29.45 -14.71
C ARG A 451 -26.04 -30.78 -14.78
N PHE A 452 -26.39 -31.32 -13.62
CA PHE A 452 -27.24 -32.52 -13.46
C PHE A 452 -28.54 -32.06 -12.80
N GLY A 453 -29.54 -31.77 -13.64
CA GLY A 453 -30.78 -31.17 -13.19
C GLY A 453 -30.59 -29.78 -12.62
N GLN A 454 -31.38 -29.45 -11.58
CA GLN A 454 -31.39 -28.12 -10.95
C GLN A 454 -30.52 -28.04 -9.69
N HIS A 455 -30.08 -29.17 -9.15
CA HIS A 455 -29.48 -29.26 -7.82
C HIS A 455 -27.98 -29.55 -7.81
N LEU A 456 -27.45 -30.21 -8.83
CA LEU A 456 -26.04 -30.62 -8.85
C LEU A 456 -25.31 -30.02 -10.04
N SER A 457 -24.13 -29.49 -9.81
CA SER A 457 -23.18 -29.11 -10.86
C SER A 457 -21.78 -29.62 -10.55
N LEU A 458 -21.06 -30.01 -11.58
CA LEU A 458 -19.65 -30.38 -11.52
C LEU A 458 -18.88 -29.49 -12.49
N SER A 459 -17.92 -28.79 -12.00
CA SER A 459 -17.03 -27.93 -12.80
C SER A 459 -15.61 -28.48 -12.78
N PHE A 460 -14.97 -28.47 -13.92
CA PHE A 460 -13.54 -28.65 -14.08
C PHE A 460 -12.97 -27.32 -14.61
N PHE A 461 -11.88 -26.86 -14.04
CA PHE A 461 -11.20 -25.68 -14.54
C PHE A 461 -9.70 -25.92 -14.70
N ALA A 462 -9.13 -25.23 -15.67
CA ALA A 462 -7.72 -25.29 -16.01
C ALA A 462 -7.25 -23.87 -16.32
N ASP A 463 -6.47 -23.31 -15.40
CA ASP A 463 -5.94 -21.97 -15.54
C ASP A 463 -4.56 -22.01 -16.19
N ARG A 464 -4.29 -21.03 -17.04
CA ARG A 464 -3.00 -20.88 -17.76
C ARG A 464 -2.65 -22.14 -18.59
N VAL A 465 -3.65 -22.74 -19.21
CA VAL A 465 -3.48 -23.93 -20.07
C VAL A 465 -2.57 -23.62 -21.25
N PHE A 466 -2.75 -22.44 -21.82
CA PHE A 466 -1.89 -21.88 -22.85
C PHE A 466 -1.43 -20.50 -22.43
N TYR A 467 -0.21 -20.17 -22.80
CA TYR A 467 0.29 -18.82 -22.65
C TYR A 467 1.26 -18.44 -23.78
N VAL A 468 1.28 -17.16 -24.11
CA VAL A 468 2.27 -16.55 -24.99
C VAL A 468 2.94 -15.46 -24.18
N ALA A 469 4.19 -15.67 -23.79
CA ALA A 469 4.96 -14.76 -22.97
C ALA A 469 6.40 -14.68 -23.51
N PRO A 470 6.66 -13.87 -24.55
CA PRO A 470 7.99 -13.74 -25.11
C PRO A 470 9.00 -13.20 -24.10
N ASP A 471 10.22 -13.70 -24.16
CA ASP A 471 11.35 -13.16 -23.42
C ASP A 471 11.57 -11.70 -23.81
N TYR A 472 12.06 -10.87 -22.89
CA TYR A 472 12.41 -9.49 -23.15
C TYR A 472 13.60 -9.06 -22.31
N GLU A 473 14.30 -8.03 -22.77
CA GLU A 473 15.48 -7.50 -22.09
C GLU A 473 15.12 -6.27 -21.25
N VAL A 474 15.69 -6.21 -20.04
CA VAL A 474 15.60 -5.07 -19.14
C VAL A 474 16.94 -4.87 -18.46
N ASN A 475 17.50 -3.67 -18.61
CA ASN A 475 18.79 -3.29 -17.99
C ASN A 475 19.91 -4.32 -18.27
N GLY A 476 19.96 -4.89 -19.46
CA GLY A 476 20.96 -5.90 -19.84
C GLY A 476 20.64 -7.33 -19.34
N PHE A 477 19.48 -7.55 -18.72
CA PHE A 477 19.07 -8.88 -18.27
C PHE A 477 17.88 -9.39 -19.09
N ILE A 478 17.95 -10.66 -19.50
CA ILE A 478 16.82 -11.34 -20.15
C ILE A 478 15.81 -11.75 -19.07
N VAL A 479 14.61 -11.22 -19.19
CA VAL A 479 13.46 -11.59 -18.33
C VAL A 479 12.64 -12.65 -19.05
N ARG A 480 12.54 -13.83 -18.44
CA ARG A 480 11.70 -14.93 -18.91
C ARG A 480 10.55 -15.13 -17.92
N ARG A 481 9.32 -15.12 -18.45
CA ARG A 481 8.11 -15.42 -17.68
C ARG A 481 7.65 -16.84 -17.99
N THR A 482 7.56 -17.67 -16.97
CA THR A 482 7.03 -19.02 -17.06
C THR A 482 5.79 -19.13 -16.18
N PHE A 483 4.71 -19.69 -16.72
CA PHE A 483 3.45 -19.87 -16.02
C PHE A 483 3.16 -21.36 -15.90
N SER A 484 2.98 -21.85 -14.69
CA SER A 484 2.57 -23.24 -14.48
C SER A 484 1.06 -23.35 -14.62
N PRO A 485 0.52 -24.32 -15.37
CA PRO A 485 -0.92 -24.58 -15.40
C PRO A 485 -1.43 -25.04 -14.04
N TYR A 486 -2.65 -24.66 -13.72
CA TYR A 486 -3.34 -25.07 -12.50
C TYR A 486 -4.68 -25.71 -12.87
N PHE A 487 -4.97 -26.87 -12.27
CA PHE A 487 -6.18 -27.64 -12.52
C PHE A 487 -6.96 -27.82 -11.23
N GLY A 488 -8.28 -27.78 -11.31
CA GLY A 488 -9.13 -28.03 -10.18
C GLY A 488 -10.53 -28.46 -10.55
N MET A 489 -11.25 -28.96 -9.55
CA MET A 489 -12.67 -29.34 -9.66
C MET A 489 -13.49 -28.67 -8.56
N GLU A 490 -14.73 -28.38 -8.88
CA GLU A 490 -15.71 -27.79 -7.97
C GLU A 490 -17.04 -28.56 -8.09
N ILE A 491 -17.62 -28.92 -6.96
CA ILE A 491 -18.94 -29.52 -6.88
C ILE A 491 -19.87 -28.51 -6.25
N GLY A 492 -20.93 -28.13 -6.96
CA GLY A 492 -21.95 -27.22 -6.46
C GLY A 492 -23.26 -27.99 -6.18
N LEU A 493 -23.77 -27.88 -4.97
CA LEU A 493 -25.07 -28.37 -4.54
C LEU A 493 -25.99 -27.20 -4.24
N LYS A 494 -27.15 -27.17 -4.88
CA LYS A 494 -28.22 -26.21 -4.60
C LYS A 494 -29.30 -26.93 -3.81
N ILE A 495 -29.44 -26.58 -2.56
CA ILE A 495 -30.45 -27.05 -1.61
C ILE A 495 -31.74 -26.29 -1.81
#